data_4b95fdcfa2899aecf1b014b6ac02d809
#
_entry.id   4b95fdcfa2899aecf1b014b6ac02d809
#
_cell.length_a   1.000
_cell.length_b   1.000
_cell.length_c   1.000
_cell.angle_alpha   90.00
_cell.angle_beta   90.00
_cell.angle_gamma   90.00
#
_symmetry.space_group_name_H-M   'P 1'
#
loop_
_entity.id
_entity.type
_entity.pdbx_description
1 polymer ?
#
loop_
_entity_poly.entity_id
_entity_poly.type
_entity_poly.pdbx_seq_one_letter_code
_entity_poly.pdbx_strand_id
1 'polypeptide(L)'
;MFDLTAEEARLLLNVALMAVGRNRFKSAAKLLAVLDRFRPDQPSVAVAKAIALMSAMQDGAAVAYIDGEALARFPGNPMLLAFKGLALTRMGRGADAREPLEAALRGEDEAAAQLAAGLLNG
;
A
#
# COMPACT_ATOMS: atom_id res chain seq x y z
N MET A 1 25.46 -15.15 5.02
CA MET A 1 24.48 -14.49 4.17
C MET A 1 23.34 -13.94 5.02
N PHE A 2 23.04 -12.67 4.86
CA PHE A 2 21.95 -12.05 5.61
C PHE A 2 20.59 -12.49 5.06
N ASP A 3 19.71 -12.91 5.94
CA ASP A 3 18.37 -13.32 5.57
C ASP A 3 17.40 -12.85 6.66
N LEU A 4 16.16 -12.54 6.25
CA LEU A 4 15.11 -12.13 7.18
C LEU A 4 14.09 -13.24 7.35
N THR A 5 13.87 -13.65 8.60
CA THR A 5 12.75 -14.53 8.89
C THR A 5 11.44 -13.77 8.72
N ALA A 6 10.33 -14.49 8.59
CA ALA A 6 9.01 -13.87 8.50
C ALA A 6 8.69 -13.01 9.74
N GLU A 7 9.11 -13.47 10.91
CA GLU A 7 8.89 -12.71 12.16
C GLU A 7 9.70 -11.43 12.21
N GLU A 8 11.00 -11.50 11.82
CA GLU A 8 11.85 -10.33 11.75
C GLU A 8 11.31 -9.31 10.72
N ALA A 9 10.85 -9.80 9.57
CA ALA A 9 10.27 -8.94 8.55
C ALA A 9 9.02 -8.22 9.07
N ARG A 10 8.18 -8.92 9.84
CA ARG A 10 6.98 -8.34 10.43
C ARG A 10 7.34 -7.23 11.43
N LEU A 11 8.36 -7.45 12.26
CA LEU A 11 8.82 -6.45 13.20
C LEU A 11 9.34 -5.20 12.49
N LEU A 12 10.15 -5.39 11.44
CA LEU A 12 10.66 -4.26 10.66
C LEU A 12 9.52 -3.50 9.96
N LEU A 13 8.52 -4.21 9.46
CA LEU A 13 7.36 -3.59 8.84
C LEU A 13 6.61 -2.73 9.85
N ASN A 14 6.40 -3.24 11.06
CA ASN A 14 5.74 -2.48 12.11
C ASN A 14 6.53 -1.23 12.47
N VAL A 15 7.86 -1.33 12.56
CA VAL A 15 8.72 -0.16 12.84
C VAL A 15 8.61 0.86 11.71
N ALA A 16 8.60 0.40 10.46
CA ALA A 16 8.44 1.29 9.30
C ALA A 16 7.12 2.04 9.35
N LEU A 17 6.02 1.34 9.67
CA LEU A 17 4.70 1.97 9.75
C LEU A 17 4.60 2.94 10.93
N MET A 18 5.28 2.63 12.05
CA MET A 18 5.38 3.56 13.17
C MET A 18 6.14 4.83 12.76
N ALA A 19 7.21 4.68 11.99
CA ALA A 19 7.97 5.83 11.48
C ALA A 19 7.10 6.70 10.58
N VAL A 20 6.28 6.09 9.73
CA VAL A 20 5.31 6.80 8.90
C VAL A 20 4.35 7.62 9.78
N GLY A 21 3.82 7.01 10.82
CA GLY A 21 2.89 7.67 11.74
C GLY A 21 3.51 8.85 12.48
N ARG A 22 4.84 8.89 12.57
CA ARG A 22 5.59 9.98 13.21
C ARG A 22 6.20 10.94 12.18
N ASN A 23 5.80 10.85 10.94
CA ASN A 23 6.30 11.68 9.84
C ASN A 23 7.80 11.49 9.58
N ARG A 24 8.35 10.34 9.94
CA ARG A 24 9.76 10.01 9.68
C ARG A 24 9.86 9.23 8.38
N PHE A 25 9.55 9.90 7.28
CA PHE A 25 9.41 9.23 5.97
C PHE A 25 10.72 8.69 5.43
N LYS A 26 11.85 9.38 5.70
CA LYS A 26 13.16 8.88 5.26
C LYS A 26 13.52 7.58 5.95
N SER A 27 13.28 7.50 7.26
CA SER A 27 13.52 6.27 8.02
C SER A 27 12.64 5.14 7.55
N ALA A 28 11.34 5.44 7.33
CA ALA A 28 10.40 4.45 6.82
C ALA A 28 10.83 3.95 5.44
N ALA A 29 11.24 4.84 4.55
CA ALA A 29 11.67 4.48 3.21
C ALA A 29 12.88 3.55 3.24
N LYS A 30 13.84 3.80 4.13
CA LYS A 30 15.02 2.94 4.28
C LYS A 30 14.64 1.54 4.77
N LEU A 31 13.76 1.46 5.76
CA LEU A 31 13.29 0.17 6.28
C LEU A 31 12.50 -0.62 5.22
N LEU A 32 11.62 0.08 4.49
CA LEU A 32 10.84 -0.56 3.44
C LEU A 32 11.72 -1.02 2.27
N ALA A 33 12.78 -0.28 1.96
CA ALA A 33 13.73 -0.70 0.93
C ALA A 33 14.46 -1.98 1.33
N VAL A 34 14.85 -2.11 2.61
CA VAL A 34 15.46 -3.34 3.13
C VAL A 34 14.46 -4.49 3.03
N LEU A 35 13.22 -4.29 3.45
CA LEU A 35 12.19 -5.31 3.38
C LEU A 35 11.92 -5.75 1.94
N ASP A 36 11.84 -4.79 1.03
CA ASP A 36 11.59 -5.09 -0.39
C ASP A 36 12.73 -5.90 -1.00
N ARG A 37 13.95 -5.65 -0.56
CA ARG A 37 15.12 -6.38 -1.04
C ARG A 37 15.16 -7.81 -0.54
N PHE A 38 14.86 -8.04 0.73
CA PHE A 38 14.98 -9.36 1.35
C PHE A 38 13.68 -10.15 1.40
N ARG A 39 12.53 -9.49 1.23
CA ARG A 39 11.22 -10.15 1.20
C ARG A 39 10.37 -9.56 0.07
N PRO A 40 10.83 -9.67 -1.21
CA PRO A 40 10.12 -9.06 -2.33
C PRO A 40 8.78 -9.72 -2.66
N ASP A 41 8.52 -10.88 -2.08
CA ASP A 41 7.29 -11.65 -2.29
C ASP A 41 6.17 -11.29 -1.31
N GLN A 42 6.32 -10.20 -0.52
CA GLN A 42 5.35 -9.82 0.50
C GLN A 42 4.51 -8.64 0.04
N PRO A 43 3.21 -8.87 -0.28
CA PRO A 43 2.33 -7.76 -0.67
C PRO A 43 2.20 -6.68 0.40
N SER A 44 2.31 -7.06 1.68
CA SER A 44 2.23 -6.11 2.80
C SER A 44 3.30 -5.03 2.72
N VAL A 45 4.48 -5.34 2.20
CA VAL A 45 5.55 -4.35 2.03
C VAL A 45 5.14 -3.33 0.95
N ALA A 46 4.57 -3.81 -0.15
CA ALA A 46 4.09 -2.92 -1.22
C ALA A 46 2.97 -2.00 -0.71
N VAL A 47 2.03 -2.55 0.07
CA VAL A 47 0.97 -1.75 0.69
C VAL A 47 1.57 -0.69 1.60
N ALA A 48 2.56 -1.04 2.43
CA ALA A 48 3.22 -0.11 3.34
C ALA A 48 3.92 1.02 2.57
N LYS A 49 4.54 0.72 1.42
CA LYS A 49 5.16 1.76 0.58
C LYS A 49 4.11 2.74 0.06
N ALA A 50 2.96 2.22 -0.38
CA ALA A 50 1.87 3.08 -0.83
C ALA A 50 1.36 3.97 0.31
N ILE A 51 1.18 3.40 1.51
CA ILE A 51 0.74 4.15 2.69
C ILE A 51 1.76 5.26 3.02
N ALA A 52 3.05 4.95 2.97
CA ALA A 52 4.10 5.92 3.25
C ALA A 52 4.05 7.10 2.28
N LEU A 53 3.87 6.83 0.99
CA LEU A 53 3.75 7.89 -0.01
C LEU A 53 2.52 8.76 0.24
N MET A 54 1.38 8.14 0.54
CA MET A 54 0.15 8.89 0.81
C MET A 54 0.26 9.71 2.09
N SER A 55 0.90 9.17 3.12
CA SER A 55 1.11 9.89 4.38
C SER A 55 2.04 11.09 4.19
N ALA A 56 2.95 11.03 3.21
CA ALA A 56 3.79 12.15 2.84
C ALA A 56 3.10 13.11 1.85
N MET A 57 1.80 12.98 1.67
CA MET A 57 0.99 13.79 0.75
C MET A 57 1.41 13.63 -0.71
N GLN A 58 1.92 12.46 -1.07
CA GLN A 58 2.35 12.15 -2.43
C GLN A 58 1.41 11.12 -3.06
N ASP A 59 0.13 11.48 -3.14
CA ASP A 59 -0.90 10.57 -3.63
C ASP A 59 -0.68 10.16 -5.09
N GLY A 60 -0.25 11.10 -5.93
CA GLY A 60 0.07 10.78 -7.33
C GLY A 60 1.21 9.80 -7.46
N ALA A 61 2.25 9.95 -6.64
CA ALA A 61 3.36 9.00 -6.60
C ALA A 61 2.91 7.63 -6.10
N ALA A 62 1.97 7.59 -5.16
CA ALA A 62 1.40 6.33 -4.67
C ALA A 62 0.65 5.60 -5.80
N VAL A 63 -0.17 6.30 -6.57
CA VAL A 63 -0.87 5.70 -7.71
C VAL A 63 0.13 5.18 -8.74
N ALA A 64 1.15 5.98 -9.07
CA ALA A 64 2.17 5.57 -10.03
C ALA A 64 2.92 4.32 -9.56
N TYR A 65 3.26 4.25 -8.27
CA TYR A 65 3.92 3.09 -7.70
C TYR A 65 3.01 1.84 -7.77
N ILE A 66 1.74 1.99 -7.38
CA ILE A 66 0.79 0.87 -7.41
C ILE A 66 0.62 0.34 -8.82
N ASP A 67 0.39 1.23 -9.79
CA ASP A 67 0.16 0.81 -11.18
C ASP A 67 1.42 0.28 -11.85
N GLY A 68 2.56 0.94 -11.64
CA GLY A 68 3.79 0.62 -12.36
C GLY A 68 4.58 -0.53 -11.79
N GLU A 69 4.52 -0.75 -10.46
CA GLU A 69 5.34 -1.74 -9.80
C GLU A 69 4.55 -2.75 -8.97
N ALA A 70 3.70 -2.26 -8.06
CA ALA A 70 3.09 -3.14 -7.06
C ALA A 70 2.11 -4.11 -7.70
N LEU A 71 1.22 -3.64 -8.56
CA LEU A 71 0.24 -4.52 -9.24
C LEU A 71 0.89 -5.40 -10.29
N ALA A 72 2.05 -5.02 -10.82
CA ALA A 72 2.81 -5.90 -11.72
C ALA A 72 3.33 -7.13 -10.98
N ARG A 73 3.73 -6.94 -9.71
CA ARG A 73 4.22 -8.04 -8.86
C ARG A 73 3.09 -8.80 -8.19
N PHE A 74 2.01 -8.13 -7.83
CA PHE A 74 0.87 -8.72 -7.12
C PHE A 74 -0.43 -8.38 -7.86
N PRO A 75 -0.65 -9.00 -9.03
CA PRO A 75 -1.81 -8.65 -9.87
C PRO A 75 -3.13 -8.87 -9.13
N GLY A 76 -4.01 -7.88 -9.22
CA GLY A 76 -5.34 -7.99 -8.63
C GLY A 76 -5.38 -7.94 -7.11
N ASN A 77 -4.25 -7.64 -6.44
CA ASN A 77 -4.23 -7.61 -4.98
C ASN A 77 -5.27 -6.61 -4.45
N PRO A 78 -6.24 -7.06 -3.64
CA PRO A 78 -7.37 -6.21 -3.24
C PRO A 78 -6.95 -4.99 -2.42
N MET A 79 -5.97 -5.15 -1.51
CA MET A 79 -5.55 -4.03 -0.67
C MET A 79 -4.83 -2.96 -1.49
N LEU A 80 -4.02 -3.36 -2.47
CA LEU A 80 -3.40 -2.40 -3.39
C LEU A 80 -4.44 -1.65 -4.22
N LEU A 81 -5.46 -2.36 -4.68
CA LEU A 81 -6.56 -1.73 -5.43
C LEU A 81 -7.34 -0.76 -4.54
N ALA A 82 -7.60 -1.13 -3.29
CA ALA A 82 -8.29 -0.25 -2.34
C ALA A 82 -7.48 1.02 -2.08
N PHE A 83 -6.17 0.92 -1.87
CA PHE A 83 -5.33 2.09 -1.65
C PHE A 83 -5.17 2.93 -2.90
N LYS A 84 -5.14 2.32 -4.08
CA LYS A 84 -5.18 3.08 -5.33
C LYS A 84 -6.44 3.93 -5.39
N GLY A 85 -7.59 3.33 -5.07
CA GLY A 85 -8.86 4.04 -5.04
C GLY A 85 -8.87 5.16 -4.02
N LEU A 86 -8.30 4.93 -2.84
CA LEU A 86 -8.19 5.97 -1.81
C LEU A 86 -7.33 7.14 -2.29
N ALA A 87 -6.18 6.85 -2.88
CA ALA A 87 -5.28 7.90 -3.39
C ALA A 87 -5.97 8.72 -4.49
N LEU A 88 -6.66 8.05 -5.42
CA LEU A 88 -7.39 8.75 -6.47
C LEU A 88 -8.52 9.62 -5.91
N THR A 89 -9.23 9.12 -4.91
CA THR A 89 -10.29 9.89 -4.25
C THR A 89 -9.71 11.14 -3.60
N ARG A 90 -8.57 11.02 -2.92
CA ARG A 90 -7.90 12.16 -2.29
C ARG A 90 -7.40 13.18 -3.30
N MET A 91 -7.11 12.73 -4.52
CA MET A 91 -6.69 13.62 -5.61
C MET A 91 -7.89 14.30 -6.31
N GLY A 92 -9.11 14.05 -5.84
CA GLY A 92 -10.30 14.58 -6.49
C GLY A 92 -10.69 13.82 -7.75
N ARG A 93 -10.16 12.61 -7.94
CA ARG A 93 -10.40 11.78 -9.12
C ARG A 93 -11.31 10.61 -8.78
N GLY A 94 -12.47 10.93 -8.21
CA GLY A 94 -13.43 9.91 -7.76
C GLY A 94 -13.94 9.01 -8.88
N ALA A 95 -14.09 9.54 -10.10
CA ALA A 95 -14.52 8.74 -11.23
C ALA A 95 -13.51 7.65 -11.57
N ASP A 96 -12.22 7.98 -11.53
CA ASP A 96 -11.13 7.01 -11.79
C ASP A 96 -10.95 6.03 -10.64
N ALA A 97 -11.35 6.43 -9.42
CA ALA A 97 -11.26 5.57 -8.24
C ALA A 97 -12.28 4.43 -8.25
N ARG A 98 -13.37 4.58 -8.97
CA ARG A 98 -14.50 3.66 -8.91
C ARG A 98 -14.14 2.24 -9.30
N GLU A 99 -13.43 2.05 -10.41
CA GLU A 99 -13.07 0.73 -10.91
C GLU A 99 -12.19 -0.05 -9.91
N PRO A 100 -11.05 0.52 -9.42
CA PRO A 100 -10.24 -0.22 -8.45
C PRO A 100 -10.98 -0.47 -7.13
N LEU A 101 -11.84 0.44 -6.69
CA LEU A 101 -12.62 0.23 -5.46
C LEU A 101 -13.64 -0.88 -5.63
N GLU A 102 -14.33 -0.93 -6.76
CA GLU A 102 -15.28 -2.02 -7.02
C GLU A 102 -14.56 -3.37 -7.13
N ALA A 103 -13.37 -3.39 -7.72
CA ALA A 103 -12.57 -4.61 -7.80
C ALA A 103 -12.15 -5.07 -6.40
N ALA A 104 -11.73 -4.15 -5.53
CA ALA A 104 -11.36 -4.47 -4.15
C ALA A 104 -12.58 -4.99 -3.37
N LEU A 105 -13.75 -4.42 -3.61
CA LEU A 105 -14.98 -4.82 -2.94
C LEU A 105 -15.36 -6.27 -3.28
N ARG A 106 -15.10 -6.71 -4.51
CA ARG A 106 -15.40 -8.06 -4.96
C ARG A 106 -14.36 -9.10 -4.51
N GLY A 107 -13.20 -8.64 -4.01
CA GLY A 107 -12.13 -9.53 -3.61
C GLY A 107 -12.42 -10.23 -2.29
N GLU A 108 -11.54 -11.16 -1.93
CA GLU A 108 -11.70 -11.96 -0.72
C GLU A 108 -11.04 -11.36 0.52
N ASP A 109 -10.37 -10.23 0.38
CA ASP A 109 -9.75 -9.52 1.51
C ASP A 109 -10.82 -8.65 2.17
N GLU A 110 -11.24 -9.06 3.36
CA GLU A 110 -12.32 -8.37 4.06
C GLU A 110 -11.96 -6.93 4.43
N ALA A 111 -10.71 -6.70 4.87
CA ALA A 111 -10.28 -5.35 5.22
C ALA A 111 -10.27 -4.43 3.99
N ALA A 112 -9.79 -4.94 2.86
CA ALA A 112 -9.80 -4.19 1.61
C ALA A 112 -11.24 -3.89 1.15
N ALA A 113 -12.13 -4.87 1.27
CA ALA A 113 -13.53 -4.71 0.90
C ALA A 113 -14.23 -3.66 1.78
N GLN A 114 -13.93 -3.65 3.08
CA GLN A 114 -14.50 -2.67 4.01
C GLN A 114 -14.01 -1.25 3.67
N LEU A 115 -12.72 -1.11 3.39
CA LEU A 115 -12.17 0.18 2.98
C LEU A 115 -12.83 0.66 1.68
N ALA A 116 -12.93 -0.21 0.70
CA ALA A 116 -13.55 0.12 -0.58
C ALA A 116 -15.02 0.50 -0.42
N ALA A 117 -15.78 -0.25 0.39
CA ALA A 117 -17.18 0.04 0.64
C ALA A 117 -17.36 1.42 1.29
N GLY A 118 -16.51 1.75 2.26
CA GLY A 118 -16.55 3.04 2.91
C GLY A 118 -16.30 4.19 1.94
N LEU A 119 -15.36 4.02 1.01
CA LEU A 119 -15.04 5.05 0.03
C LEU A 119 -16.14 5.18 -1.05
N LEU A 120 -16.71 4.07 -1.48
CA LEU A 120 -17.77 4.09 -2.49
C LEU A 120 -19.07 4.67 -1.95
N ASN A 121 -19.36 4.47 -0.68
CA ASN A 121 -20.59 4.92 -0.04
C ASN A 121 -20.44 6.30 0.63
N GLY A 122 -19.24 6.77 0.76
CA GLY A 122 -18.94 8.08 1.35
C GLY A 122 -18.96 9.16 0.32
#